data_506696d5ca34657496d8a3f955823f18
#
_entry.id   506696d5ca34657496d8a3f955823f18
#
_cell.length_a   1.000
_cell.length_b   1.000
_cell.length_c   1.000
_cell.angle_alpha   90.00
_cell.angle_beta   90.00
_cell.angle_gamma   90.00
#
_symmetry.space_group_name_H-M   'P 1'
#
loop_
_entity.id
_entity.type
_entity.pdbx_description
1 polymer ?
#
loop_
_entity_poly.entity_id
_entity_poly.type
_entity_poly.pdbx_seq_one_letter_code
_entity_poly.pdbx_strand_id
1 'polypeptide(L)'
;MNKKLRVGIIGTGNIGTDLLIKIQRSQYLECSIFTGRNLASPGMRIAASMGIRLSDEGIDTIVNEPNLCDIVFDATSAKSHLSHAPILDRLGKFVIDMTPAKIGTLCVPAVNLDEAVKSRNVNMITCGGQASIPIAYAITKVHPEIEYIETVSTISSRSAGPATRINIDEYIETTEKGLRIFSGAKEAKAMLNLNPAKPAIDMQTTVMAEIESPNLKQITIEVEKIAQQIQRYVPGYRIVVLPTYDNHRLLVTVRVQGLGDYLPKFAGNLDIINCAAIEVAEHFAKKNLMRNK
;
A
#
# COMPACT_ATOMS: atom_id res chain seq x y z
N MET A 1 24.96 17.95 2.82
CA MET A 1 23.66 17.41 2.41
C MET A 1 23.56 15.99 2.95
N ASN A 2 22.47 15.62 3.63
CA ASN A 2 22.28 14.23 4.03
C ASN A 2 22.17 13.35 2.77
N LYS A 3 22.95 12.26 2.73
CA LYS A 3 22.91 11.29 1.62
C LYS A 3 21.50 10.69 1.56
N LYS A 4 20.85 10.73 0.39
CA LYS A 4 19.55 10.06 0.15
C LYS A 4 19.80 8.69 -0.47
N LEU A 5 18.90 7.72 -0.24
CA LEU A 5 18.92 6.47 -0.98
C LEU A 5 18.27 6.66 -2.34
N ARG A 6 18.86 6.04 -3.35
CA ARG A 6 18.41 6.10 -4.74
C ARG A 6 17.29 5.11 -4.99
N VAL A 7 16.25 5.59 -5.64
CA VAL A 7 15.02 4.84 -5.91
C VAL A 7 14.85 4.65 -7.41
N GLY A 8 14.61 3.41 -7.83
CA GLY A 8 14.10 3.06 -9.14
C GLY A 8 12.59 2.79 -9.07
N ILE A 9 11.83 3.28 -10.03
CA ILE A 9 10.41 2.96 -10.17
C ILE A 9 10.21 2.23 -11.48
N ILE A 10 9.71 0.99 -11.42
CA ILE A 10 9.29 0.20 -12.57
C ILE A 10 7.77 0.28 -12.70
N GLY A 11 7.29 0.85 -13.81
CA GLY A 11 5.86 1.09 -14.03
C GLY A 11 5.50 2.56 -13.98
N THR A 12 5.04 3.10 -15.13
CA THR A 12 4.82 4.53 -15.37
C THR A 12 3.34 4.90 -15.42
N GLY A 13 2.51 4.06 -14.81
CA GLY A 13 1.07 4.29 -14.63
C GLY A 13 0.78 5.25 -13.47
N ASN A 14 -0.50 5.30 -13.07
CA ASN A 14 -0.96 6.20 -12.00
C ASN A 14 -0.20 6.01 -10.67
N ILE A 15 0.01 4.76 -10.25
CA ILE A 15 0.73 4.43 -9.01
C ILE A 15 2.18 4.91 -9.10
N GLY A 16 2.92 4.51 -10.15
CA GLY A 16 4.33 4.90 -10.29
C GLY A 16 4.53 6.41 -10.41
N THR A 17 3.64 7.10 -11.13
CA THR A 17 3.71 8.56 -11.27
C THR A 17 3.43 9.28 -9.94
N ASP A 18 2.46 8.82 -9.16
CA ASP A 18 2.15 9.41 -7.86
C ASP A 18 3.27 9.11 -6.84
N LEU A 19 3.86 7.90 -6.86
CA LEU A 19 5.06 7.57 -6.08
C LEU A 19 6.22 8.52 -6.41
N LEU A 20 6.48 8.78 -7.69
CA LEU A 20 7.50 9.72 -8.12
C LEU A 20 7.31 11.10 -7.49
N ILE A 21 6.08 11.63 -7.53
CA ILE A 21 5.76 12.93 -6.94
C ILE A 21 5.95 12.93 -5.42
N LYS A 22 5.55 11.87 -4.74
CA LYS A 22 5.72 11.73 -3.30
C LYS A 22 7.21 11.65 -2.90
N ILE A 23 8.03 10.94 -3.67
CA ILE A 23 9.49 10.84 -3.45
C ILE A 23 10.15 12.21 -3.51
N GLN A 24 9.70 13.14 -4.36
CA GLN A 24 10.29 14.50 -4.45
C GLN A 24 10.24 15.26 -3.13
N ARG A 25 9.30 14.94 -2.24
CA ARG A 25 9.17 15.57 -0.91
C ARG A 25 9.99 14.86 0.16
N SER A 26 10.51 13.68 -0.13
CA SER A 26 11.25 12.89 0.85
C SER A 26 12.60 13.51 1.19
N GLN A 27 12.93 13.48 2.48
CA GLN A 27 14.26 13.86 2.96
C GLN A 27 15.28 12.71 2.86
N TYR A 28 14.82 11.47 2.61
CA TYR A 28 15.61 10.25 2.65
C TYR A 28 15.73 9.54 1.31
N LEU A 29 14.86 9.89 0.35
CA LEU A 29 14.75 9.23 -0.95
C LEU A 29 14.97 10.21 -2.09
N GLU A 30 15.57 9.72 -3.20
CA GLU A 30 15.65 10.44 -4.47
C GLU A 30 15.38 9.47 -5.62
N CYS A 31 14.54 9.86 -6.58
CA CYS A 31 14.28 9.05 -7.75
C CYS A 31 15.44 9.18 -8.73
N SER A 32 16.17 8.09 -8.96
CA SER A 32 17.31 8.04 -9.88
C SER A 32 16.95 7.50 -11.25
N ILE A 33 15.88 6.70 -11.34
CA ILE A 33 15.40 6.11 -12.60
C ILE A 33 13.90 5.88 -12.56
N PHE A 34 13.18 6.28 -13.59
CA PHE A 34 11.78 6.02 -13.81
C PHE A 34 11.63 5.25 -15.13
N THR A 35 11.24 3.99 -15.04
CA THR A 35 11.27 3.10 -16.20
C THR A 35 9.94 2.40 -16.46
N GLY A 36 9.67 2.13 -17.74
CA GLY A 36 8.43 1.50 -18.20
C GLY A 36 8.59 0.89 -19.59
N ARG A 37 7.55 0.91 -20.41
CA ARG A 37 7.52 0.32 -21.75
C ARG A 37 7.22 1.32 -22.87
N ASN A 38 6.97 2.59 -22.50
CA ASN A 38 6.55 3.60 -23.46
C ASN A 38 6.94 5.01 -22.96
N LEU A 39 7.94 5.60 -23.57
CA LEU A 39 8.42 6.96 -23.26
C LEU A 39 7.35 8.04 -23.48
N ALA A 40 6.37 7.80 -24.35
CA ALA A 40 5.29 8.75 -24.63
C ALA A 40 4.15 8.73 -23.58
N SER A 41 4.23 7.86 -22.55
CA SER A 41 3.19 7.78 -21.51
C SER A 41 3.06 9.08 -20.71
N PRO A 42 1.88 9.41 -20.15
CA PRO A 42 1.71 10.62 -19.33
C PRO A 42 2.70 10.71 -18.17
N GLY A 43 2.95 9.60 -17.46
CA GLY A 43 3.91 9.53 -16.35
C GLY A 43 5.33 9.84 -16.79
N MET A 44 5.77 9.35 -17.96
CA MET A 44 7.09 9.65 -18.52
C MET A 44 7.25 11.14 -18.84
N ARG A 45 6.22 11.80 -19.40
CA ARG A 45 6.28 13.23 -19.66
C ARG A 45 6.43 14.05 -18.37
N ILE A 46 5.74 13.65 -17.31
CA ILE A 46 5.86 14.29 -16.00
C ILE A 46 7.28 14.09 -15.45
N ALA A 47 7.78 12.87 -15.46
CA ALA A 47 9.14 12.56 -14.99
C ALA A 47 10.21 13.32 -15.80
N ALA A 48 10.04 13.45 -17.11
CA ALA A 48 10.91 14.26 -17.98
C ALA A 48 10.93 15.73 -17.54
N SER A 49 9.76 16.32 -17.26
CA SER A 49 9.66 17.72 -16.80
C SER A 49 10.31 17.96 -15.44
N MET A 50 10.51 16.90 -14.64
CA MET A 50 11.21 16.94 -13.36
C MET A 50 12.72 16.68 -13.49
N GLY A 51 13.24 16.45 -14.70
CA GLY A 51 14.64 16.11 -14.94
C GLY A 51 15.04 14.71 -14.47
N ILE A 52 14.08 13.81 -14.29
CA ILE A 52 14.34 12.42 -13.88
C ILE A 52 14.84 11.62 -15.09
N ARG A 53 15.84 10.78 -14.86
CA ARG A 53 16.31 9.84 -15.89
C ARG A 53 15.20 8.85 -16.25
N LEU A 54 14.97 8.65 -17.56
CA LEU A 54 13.92 7.80 -18.10
C LEU A 54 14.51 6.61 -18.86
N SER A 55 13.74 5.51 -18.91
CA SER A 55 14.02 4.38 -19.79
C SER A 55 12.72 3.67 -20.17
N ASP A 56 12.65 3.07 -21.33
CA ASP A 56 11.55 2.22 -21.80
C ASP A 56 11.90 0.73 -21.77
N GLU A 57 13.06 0.36 -21.24
CA GLU A 57 13.52 -1.04 -21.12
C GLU A 57 12.99 -1.75 -19.87
N GLY A 58 12.16 -1.09 -19.03
CA GLY A 58 11.60 -1.70 -17.82
C GLY A 58 12.69 -2.20 -16.86
N ILE A 59 12.60 -3.45 -16.42
CA ILE A 59 13.56 -4.04 -15.48
C ILE A 59 14.98 -4.13 -16.04
N ASP A 60 15.12 -4.30 -17.37
CA ASP A 60 16.43 -4.45 -18.01
C ASP A 60 17.32 -3.24 -17.80
N THR A 61 16.73 -2.05 -17.64
CA THR A 61 17.46 -0.84 -17.23
C THR A 61 18.25 -1.04 -15.93
N ILE A 62 17.61 -1.69 -14.93
CA ILE A 62 18.24 -1.94 -13.62
C ILE A 62 19.20 -3.14 -13.70
N VAL A 63 18.93 -4.12 -14.56
CA VAL A 63 19.81 -5.25 -14.82
C VAL A 63 21.12 -4.79 -15.44
N ASN A 64 21.02 -3.91 -16.45
CA ASN A 64 22.18 -3.40 -17.18
C ASN A 64 23.00 -2.43 -16.34
N GLU A 65 22.37 -1.66 -15.48
CA GLU A 65 23.02 -0.69 -14.58
C GLU A 65 22.58 -0.89 -13.12
N PRO A 66 23.05 -1.94 -12.43
CA PRO A 66 22.58 -2.26 -11.08
C PRO A 66 22.82 -1.15 -10.05
N ASN A 67 23.80 -0.32 -10.26
CA ASN A 67 24.15 0.77 -9.35
C ASN A 67 23.24 2.01 -9.46
N LEU A 68 22.23 2.00 -10.34
CA LEU A 68 21.31 3.14 -10.48
C LEU A 68 20.47 3.38 -9.22
N CYS A 69 20.04 2.32 -8.54
CA CYS A 69 19.15 2.45 -7.38
C CYS A 69 19.47 1.43 -6.29
N ASP A 70 19.10 1.76 -5.08
CA ASP A 70 19.21 0.92 -3.88
C ASP A 70 17.86 0.29 -3.54
N ILE A 71 16.77 1.02 -3.78
CA ILE A 71 15.37 0.64 -3.57
C ILE A 71 14.66 0.59 -4.92
N VAL A 72 13.78 -0.40 -5.11
CA VAL A 72 12.93 -0.50 -6.30
C VAL A 72 11.46 -0.57 -5.91
N PHE A 73 10.64 0.34 -6.43
CA PHE A 73 9.19 0.18 -6.42
C PHE A 73 8.77 -0.54 -7.70
N ASP A 74 8.14 -1.70 -7.54
CA ASP A 74 7.54 -2.41 -8.67
C ASP A 74 6.03 -2.11 -8.74
N ALA A 75 5.69 -1.16 -9.61
CA ALA A 75 4.32 -0.70 -9.86
C ALA A 75 3.77 -1.24 -11.19
N THR A 76 4.12 -2.48 -11.55
CA THR A 76 3.72 -3.11 -12.81
C THR A 76 2.47 -3.98 -12.65
N SER A 77 2.60 -5.30 -12.70
CA SER A 77 1.52 -6.27 -12.52
C SER A 77 1.99 -7.45 -11.68
N ALA A 78 1.08 -8.19 -11.07
CA ALA A 78 1.41 -9.40 -10.32
C ALA A 78 2.25 -10.38 -11.13
N LYS A 79 1.86 -10.63 -12.39
CA LYS A 79 2.61 -11.50 -13.31
C LYS A 79 4.04 -10.98 -13.57
N SER A 80 4.20 -9.69 -13.78
CA SER A 80 5.53 -9.09 -14.00
C SER A 80 6.38 -9.19 -12.75
N HIS A 81 5.82 -8.89 -11.58
CA HIS A 81 6.55 -8.94 -10.32
C HIS A 81 7.08 -10.34 -10.00
N LEU A 82 6.33 -11.40 -10.30
CA LEU A 82 6.81 -12.78 -10.18
C LEU A 82 8.11 -13.04 -10.96
N SER A 83 8.28 -12.37 -12.11
CA SER A 83 9.52 -12.45 -12.92
C SER A 83 10.59 -11.49 -12.42
N HIS A 84 10.21 -10.31 -11.93
CA HIS A 84 11.14 -9.27 -11.49
C HIS A 84 11.78 -9.61 -10.14
N ALA A 85 11.02 -10.16 -9.19
CA ALA A 85 11.48 -10.39 -7.81
C ALA A 85 12.78 -11.20 -7.72
N PRO A 86 12.94 -12.37 -8.39
CA PRO A 86 14.18 -13.14 -8.32
C PRO A 86 15.37 -12.43 -8.98
N ILE A 87 15.13 -11.57 -9.97
CA ILE A 87 16.18 -10.77 -10.61
C ILE A 87 16.66 -9.68 -9.63
N LEU A 88 15.73 -8.92 -9.04
CA LEU A 88 16.03 -7.84 -8.11
C LEU A 88 16.68 -8.35 -6.83
N ASP A 89 16.32 -9.55 -6.36
CA ASP A 89 16.96 -10.19 -5.21
C ASP A 89 18.43 -10.53 -5.49
N ARG A 90 18.73 -11.13 -6.67
CA ARG A 90 20.13 -11.38 -7.10
C ARG A 90 20.96 -10.11 -7.21
N LEU A 91 20.32 -8.99 -7.59
CA LEU A 91 20.96 -7.67 -7.65
C LEU A 91 21.07 -6.99 -6.28
N GLY A 92 20.60 -7.64 -5.21
CA GLY A 92 20.65 -7.13 -3.85
C GLY A 92 19.75 -5.92 -3.58
N LYS A 93 18.68 -5.73 -4.37
CA LYS A 93 17.77 -4.60 -4.22
C LYS A 93 16.81 -4.80 -3.07
N PHE A 94 16.47 -3.69 -2.39
CA PHE A 94 15.30 -3.66 -1.53
C PHE A 94 14.08 -3.32 -2.39
N VAL A 95 13.13 -4.25 -2.44
CA VAL A 95 11.99 -4.17 -3.35
C VAL A 95 10.70 -3.90 -2.57
N ILE A 96 9.92 -2.95 -3.05
CA ILE A 96 8.57 -2.65 -2.55
C ILE A 96 7.60 -2.99 -3.68
N ASP A 97 6.88 -4.09 -3.49
CA ASP A 97 5.92 -4.62 -4.44
C ASP A 97 4.55 -3.95 -4.24
N MET A 98 4.14 -3.19 -5.26
CA MET A 98 2.84 -2.50 -5.30
C MET A 98 1.74 -3.37 -5.92
N THR A 99 2.05 -4.63 -6.24
CA THR A 99 1.15 -5.55 -6.94
C THR A 99 0.59 -6.62 -5.99
N PRO A 100 -0.55 -7.24 -6.30
CA PRO A 100 -1.07 -8.34 -5.51
C PRO A 100 -0.42 -9.69 -5.87
N ALA A 101 0.92 -9.74 -6.01
CA ALA A 101 1.64 -10.93 -6.47
C ALA A 101 1.75 -12.05 -5.42
N LYS A 102 1.33 -11.81 -4.17
CA LYS A 102 1.31 -12.80 -3.06
C LYS A 102 2.68 -13.35 -2.66
N ILE A 103 3.78 -12.74 -3.11
CA ILE A 103 5.16 -13.08 -2.76
C ILE A 103 5.80 -11.95 -1.95
N GLY A 104 6.88 -12.27 -1.25
CA GLY A 104 7.51 -11.33 -0.32
C GLY A 104 6.79 -11.24 1.03
N THR A 105 7.30 -10.40 1.91
CA THR A 105 6.73 -10.18 3.24
C THR A 105 5.60 -9.18 3.16
N LEU A 106 4.39 -9.59 3.55
CA LEU A 106 3.24 -8.69 3.62
C LEU A 106 3.51 -7.58 4.64
N CYS A 107 3.23 -6.34 4.26
CA CYS A 107 3.46 -5.18 5.11
C CYS A 107 2.25 -4.25 5.21
N VAL A 108 1.94 -3.93 6.44
CA VAL A 108 1.07 -2.81 6.82
C VAL A 108 1.89 -1.95 7.80
N PRO A 109 2.33 -0.73 7.43
CA PRO A 109 3.29 0.03 8.25
C PRO A 109 2.87 0.23 9.69
N ALA A 110 1.60 0.48 9.96
CA ALA A 110 1.08 0.65 11.31
C ALA A 110 1.09 -0.65 12.16
N VAL A 111 1.36 -1.82 11.54
CA VAL A 111 1.28 -3.13 12.20
C VAL A 111 2.65 -3.81 12.33
N ASN A 112 3.41 -3.91 11.22
CA ASN A 112 4.62 -4.74 11.19
C ASN A 112 5.82 -4.14 10.45
N LEU A 113 5.92 -2.81 10.38
CA LEU A 113 6.94 -2.10 9.60
C LEU A 113 8.37 -2.56 9.92
N ASP A 114 8.72 -2.65 11.21
CA ASP A 114 10.06 -3.04 11.66
C ASP A 114 10.46 -4.47 11.26
N GLU A 115 9.49 -5.37 11.21
CA GLU A 115 9.70 -6.75 10.79
C GLU A 115 9.80 -6.85 9.26
N ALA A 116 8.87 -6.19 8.56
CA ALA A 116 8.80 -6.25 7.10
C ALA A 116 10.08 -5.76 6.42
N VAL A 117 10.71 -4.69 6.94
CA VAL A 117 11.95 -4.14 6.35
C VAL A 117 13.20 -4.98 6.59
N LYS A 118 13.11 -6.10 7.31
CA LYS A 118 14.18 -7.11 7.39
C LYS A 118 14.21 -7.98 6.13
N SER A 119 13.11 -8.10 5.43
CA SER A 119 13.00 -8.79 4.14
C SER A 119 13.47 -7.88 3.01
N ARG A 120 14.00 -8.47 1.92
CA ARG A 120 14.36 -7.72 0.73
C ARG A 120 13.21 -7.45 -0.21
N ASN A 121 12.12 -8.21 -0.12
CA ASN A 121 10.92 -8.02 -0.92
C ASN A 121 9.72 -7.81 0.01
N VAL A 122 9.17 -6.60 0.02
CA VAL A 122 8.05 -6.19 0.85
C VAL A 122 6.83 -6.00 -0.04
N ASN A 123 5.77 -6.77 0.21
CA ASN A 123 4.52 -6.68 -0.53
C ASN A 123 3.51 -5.78 0.20
N MET A 124 2.98 -4.79 -0.49
CA MET A 124 2.04 -3.80 0.05
C MET A 124 0.59 -4.31 0.11
N ILE A 125 0.37 -5.60 -0.13
CA ILE A 125 -0.94 -6.24 -0.06
C ILE A 125 -1.90 -5.66 -1.11
N THR A 126 -2.84 -4.83 -0.67
CA THR A 126 -3.82 -4.12 -1.50
C THR A 126 -4.22 -2.82 -0.83
N CYS A 127 -4.86 -1.91 -1.55
CA CYS A 127 -5.40 -0.69 -0.95
C CYS A 127 -6.47 -0.99 0.12
N GLY A 128 -7.31 -2.00 -0.12
CA GLY A 128 -8.29 -2.47 0.88
C GLY A 128 -7.62 -3.07 2.10
N GLY A 129 -6.55 -3.86 1.88
CA GLY A 129 -5.74 -4.40 2.97
C GLY A 129 -5.09 -3.31 3.82
N GLN A 130 -4.52 -2.28 3.19
CA GLN A 130 -3.94 -1.14 3.92
C GLN A 130 -4.99 -0.37 4.74
N ALA A 131 -6.25 -0.33 4.27
CA ALA A 131 -7.32 0.36 4.98
C ALA A 131 -7.93 -0.49 6.10
N SER A 132 -8.08 -1.80 5.92
CA SER A 132 -8.84 -2.70 6.81
C SER A 132 -7.98 -3.44 7.83
N ILE A 133 -6.82 -3.95 7.43
CA ILE A 133 -5.97 -4.79 8.29
C ILE A 133 -5.58 -4.10 9.59
N PRO A 134 -5.22 -2.80 9.63
CA PRO A 134 -4.94 -2.13 10.89
C PRO A 134 -6.11 -2.16 11.86
N ILE A 135 -7.34 -1.99 11.34
CA ILE A 135 -8.57 -2.04 12.16
C ILE A 135 -8.78 -3.46 12.69
N ALA A 136 -8.66 -4.47 11.81
CA ALA A 136 -8.74 -5.87 12.20
C ALA A 136 -7.72 -6.21 13.31
N TYR A 137 -6.48 -5.78 13.13
CA TYR A 137 -5.41 -5.94 14.12
C TYR A 137 -5.70 -5.23 15.45
N ALA A 138 -6.30 -4.03 15.43
CA ALA A 138 -6.70 -3.33 16.64
C ALA A 138 -7.82 -4.08 17.40
N ILE A 139 -8.77 -4.66 16.67
CA ILE A 139 -9.84 -5.47 17.25
C ILE A 139 -9.25 -6.73 17.95
N THR A 140 -8.32 -7.43 17.29
CA THR A 140 -7.72 -8.65 17.83
C THR A 140 -6.81 -8.43 19.03
N LYS A 141 -6.27 -7.22 19.21
CA LYS A 141 -5.58 -6.89 20.46
C LYS A 141 -6.47 -6.96 21.70
N VAL A 142 -7.77 -6.77 21.53
CA VAL A 142 -8.75 -6.84 22.61
C VAL A 142 -9.47 -8.18 22.62
N HIS A 143 -9.72 -8.75 21.43
CA HIS A 143 -10.36 -10.04 21.23
C HIS A 143 -9.50 -10.91 20.32
N PRO A 144 -8.57 -11.71 20.86
CA PRO A 144 -7.62 -12.49 20.05
C PRO A 144 -8.26 -13.66 19.30
N GLU A 145 -9.42 -14.12 19.75
CA GLU A 145 -10.13 -15.26 19.15
C GLU A 145 -11.29 -14.75 18.29
N ILE A 146 -11.03 -14.54 16.99
CA ILE A 146 -12.05 -14.16 16.01
C ILE A 146 -12.28 -15.35 15.07
N GLU A 147 -13.52 -15.83 15.02
CA GLU A 147 -13.90 -16.92 14.10
C GLU A 147 -13.95 -16.41 12.65
N TYR A 148 -14.59 -15.26 12.43
CA TYR A 148 -14.82 -14.71 11.12
C TYR A 148 -14.58 -13.20 11.09
N ILE A 149 -13.86 -12.73 10.06
CA ILE A 149 -13.68 -11.32 9.78
C ILE A 149 -13.90 -11.03 8.29
N GLU A 150 -14.59 -9.94 8.00
CA GLU A 150 -14.75 -9.54 6.61
C GLU A 150 -14.46 -8.06 6.41
N THR A 151 -14.04 -7.71 5.21
CA THR A 151 -13.86 -6.33 4.79
C THR A 151 -14.59 -6.05 3.49
N VAL A 152 -15.34 -4.95 3.47
CA VAL A 152 -16.01 -4.43 2.28
C VAL A 152 -15.40 -3.08 1.93
N SER A 153 -14.63 -3.05 0.84
CA SER A 153 -14.06 -1.79 0.33
C SER A 153 -14.91 -1.29 -0.84
N THR A 154 -15.29 -0.03 -0.78
CA THR A 154 -15.99 0.67 -1.87
C THR A 154 -15.10 1.81 -2.36
N ILE A 155 -14.77 1.79 -3.66
CA ILE A 155 -13.96 2.81 -4.32
C ILE A 155 -14.72 3.42 -5.50
N SER A 156 -14.37 4.64 -5.89
CA SER A 156 -14.91 5.21 -7.13
C SER A 156 -14.48 4.35 -8.33
N SER A 157 -15.39 4.04 -9.23
CA SER A 157 -15.08 3.31 -10.46
C SER A 157 -14.06 4.06 -11.33
N ARG A 158 -13.93 5.38 -11.17
CA ARG A 158 -12.95 6.24 -11.85
C ARG A 158 -11.52 6.07 -11.32
N SER A 159 -11.35 5.61 -10.08
CA SER A 159 -10.05 5.31 -9.49
C SER A 159 -9.61 3.84 -9.68
N ALA A 160 -10.51 2.97 -10.15
CA ALA A 160 -10.21 1.60 -10.54
C ALA A 160 -9.66 1.56 -11.97
N GLY A 161 -8.36 1.63 -12.10
CA GLY A 161 -7.67 1.54 -13.39
C GLY A 161 -7.68 0.12 -13.99
N PRO A 162 -7.12 -0.06 -15.21
CA PRO A 162 -7.05 -1.38 -15.87
C PRO A 162 -6.39 -2.45 -14.99
N ALA A 163 -5.30 -2.12 -14.29
CA ALA A 163 -4.60 -3.04 -13.41
C ALA A 163 -5.50 -3.57 -12.27
N THR A 164 -6.27 -2.68 -11.62
CA THR A 164 -7.24 -3.09 -10.57
C THR A 164 -8.31 -4.04 -11.13
N ARG A 165 -8.82 -3.75 -12.33
CA ARG A 165 -9.91 -4.53 -12.94
C ARG A 165 -9.47 -5.91 -13.42
N ILE A 166 -8.23 -6.03 -13.89
CA ILE A 166 -7.67 -7.30 -14.37
C ILE A 166 -7.27 -8.21 -13.21
N ASN A 167 -6.87 -7.65 -12.05
CA ASN A 167 -6.36 -8.41 -10.90
C ASN A 167 -7.34 -8.38 -9.73
N ILE A 168 -8.66 -8.44 -9.97
CA ILE A 168 -9.66 -8.43 -8.88
C ILE A 168 -9.55 -9.68 -8.01
N ASP A 169 -9.37 -10.83 -8.61
CA ASP A 169 -9.25 -12.10 -7.89
C ASP A 169 -8.00 -12.12 -7.01
N GLU A 170 -6.85 -11.70 -7.54
CA GLU A 170 -5.61 -11.57 -6.78
C GLU A 170 -5.74 -10.52 -5.65
N TYR A 171 -6.49 -9.44 -5.91
CA TYR A 171 -6.79 -8.43 -4.89
C TYR A 171 -7.56 -9.03 -3.73
N ILE A 172 -8.64 -9.78 -4.00
CA ILE A 172 -9.49 -10.44 -2.99
C ILE A 172 -8.63 -11.42 -2.18
N GLU A 173 -7.98 -12.35 -2.83
CA GLU A 173 -7.19 -13.41 -2.17
C GLU A 173 -6.03 -12.85 -1.35
N THR A 174 -5.35 -11.81 -1.85
CA THR A 174 -4.25 -11.18 -1.11
C THR A 174 -4.75 -10.41 0.10
N THR A 175 -5.91 -9.76 0.00
CA THR A 175 -6.54 -9.07 1.14
C THR A 175 -6.98 -10.06 2.21
N GLU A 176 -7.66 -11.15 1.83
CA GLU A 176 -8.08 -12.21 2.75
C GLU A 176 -6.89 -12.87 3.45
N LYS A 177 -5.81 -13.17 2.71
CA LYS A 177 -4.56 -13.69 3.28
C LYS A 177 -3.99 -12.73 4.32
N GLY A 178 -3.94 -11.43 3.99
CA GLY A 178 -3.47 -10.40 4.92
C GLY A 178 -4.36 -10.30 6.16
N LEU A 179 -5.67 -10.29 5.99
CA LEU A 179 -6.61 -10.29 7.13
C LEU A 179 -6.34 -11.48 8.06
N ARG A 180 -6.29 -12.71 7.56
CA ARG A 180 -6.01 -13.90 8.39
C ARG A 180 -4.67 -13.79 9.13
N ILE A 181 -3.62 -13.40 8.44
CA ILE A 181 -2.27 -13.31 9.03
C ILE A 181 -2.22 -12.29 10.17
N PHE A 182 -2.80 -11.12 9.98
CA PHE A 182 -2.63 -10.01 10.92
C PHE A 182 -3.72 -9.96 12.00
N SER A 183 -4.90 -10.54 11.76
CA SER A 183 -5.94 -10.64 12.77
C SER A 183 -5.96 -11.98 13.51
N GLY A 184 -5.35 -13.02 12.95
CA GLY A 184 -5.46 -14.37 13.50
C GLY A 184 -6.85 -14.99 13.33
N ALA A 185 -7.79 -14.35 12.62
CA ALA A 185 -9.11 -14.88 12.37
C ALA A 185 -9.04 -16.21 11.61
N LYS A 186 -9.89 -17.17 11.97
CA LYS A 186 -9.91 -18.49 11.31
C LYS A 186 -10.35 -18.35 9.86
N GLU A 187 -11.41 -17.56 9.63
CA GLU A 187 -11.92 -17.28 8.31
C GLU A 187 -11.91 -15.76 8.01
N ALA A 188 -11.55 -15.40 6.79
CA ALA A 188 -11.56 -14.03 6.35
C ALA A 188 -12.16 -13.90 4.96
N LYS A 189 -12.93 -12.83 4.73
CA LYS A 189 -13.50 -12.47 3.44
C LYS A 189 -13.19 -11.04 3.06
N ALA A 190 -12.96 -10.81 1.78
CA ALA A 190 -12.77 -9.48 1.25
C ALA A 190 -13.71 -9.24 0.07
N MET A 191 -14.27 -8.03 -0.01
CA MET A 191 -15.12 -7.58 -1.12
C MET A 191 -14.67 -6.22 -1.63
N LEU A 192 -14.73 -6.04 -2.94
CA LEU A 192 -14.41 -4.76 -3.60
C LEU A 192 -15.61 -4.30 -4.44
N ASN A 193 -16.19 -3.17 -4.06
CA ASN A 193 -17.27 -2.51 -4.81
C ASN A 193 -16.72 -1.34 -5.63
N LEU A 194 -17.06 -1.32 -6.92
CA LEU A 194 -16.73 -0.21 -7.83
C LEU A 194 -17.96 0.70 -7.97
N ASN A 195 -17.92 1.87 -7.35
CA ASN A 195 -19.06 2.80 -7.31
C ASN A 195 -18.99 3.80 -8.46
N PRO A 196 -20.00 3.86 -9.37
CA PRO A 196 -20.03 4.77 -10.49
C PRO A 196 -20.64 6.16 -10.18
N ALA A 197 -21.00 6.45 -8.94
CA ALA A 197 -21.67 7.69 -8.56
C ALA A 197 -20.94 8.96 -9.00
N LYS A 198 -21.73 10.00 -9.28
CA LYS A 198 -21.27 11.35 -9.57
C LYS A 198 -21.93 12.33 -8.57
N PRO A 199 -21.14 13.13 -7.82
CA PRO A 199 -19.67 13.20 -7.82
C PRO A 199 -19.02 11.90 -7.35
N ALA A 200 -17.74 11.68 -7.74
CA ALA A 200 -16.98 10.50 -7.34
C ALA A 200 -16.81 10.45 -5.82
N ILE A 201 -16.99 9.28 -5.25
CA ILE A 201 -16.88 9.06 -3.80
C ILE A 201 -15.42 8.84 -3.39
N ASP A 202 -15.06 9.20 -2.15
CA ASP A 202 -13.84 8.76 -1.50
C ASP A 202 -13.90 7.24 -1.24
N MET A 203 -12.73 6.61 -1.07
CA MET A 203 -12.68 5.23 -0.63
C MET A 203 -13.29 5.08 0.76
N GLN A 204 -14.17 4.08 0.93
CA GLN A 204 -14.68 3.64 2.22
C GLN A 204 -14.42 2.15 2.40
N THR A 205 -14.04 1.77 3.61
CA THR A 205 -13.80 0.38 3.96
C THR A 205 -14.47 0.07 5.30
N THR A 206 -15.34 -0.91 5.30
CA THR A 206 -15.97 -1.43 6.50
C THR A 206 -15.33 -2.76 6.87
N VAL A 207 -14.92 -2.88 8.12
CA VAL A 207 -14.45 -4.13 8.73
C VAL A 207 -15.56 -4.63 9.63
N MET A 208 -15.94 -5.89 9.45
CA MET A 208 -16.91 -6.61 10.27
C MET A 208 -16.24 -7.82 10.88
N ALA A 209 -16.46 -8.07 12.18
CA ALA A 209 -15.97 -9.24 12.88
C ALA A 209 -17.10 -9.89 13.69
N GLU A 210 -17.17 -11.21 13.64
CA GLU A 210 -18.08 -11.96 14.51
C GLU A 210 -17.40 -12.14 15.87
N ILE A 211 -17.98 -11.52 16.88
CA ILE A 211 -17.47 -11.50 18.26
C ILE A 211 -18.64 -11.60 19.22
N GLU A 212 -18.52 -12.43 20.23
CA GLU A 212 -19.46 -12.46 21.34
C GLU A 212 -19.01 -11.50 22.46
N SER A 213 -19.93 -10.66 22.95
CA SER A 213 -19.73 -9.75 24.09
C SER A 213 -18.48 -8.86 23.98
N PRO A 214 -18.33 -8.03 22.93
CA PRO A 214 -17.14 -7.22 22.72
C PRO A 214 -16.98 -6.12 23.78
N ASN A 215 -15.75 -5.91 24.22
CA ASN A 215 -15.41 -4.72 25.00
C ASN A 215 -15.29 -3.51 24.09
N LEU A 216 -16.43 -2.91 23.73
CA LEU A 216 -16.49 -1.76 22.79
C LEU A 216 -15.62 -0.59 23.22
N LYS A 217 -15.55 -0.29 24.49
CA LYS A 217 -14.74 0.81 25.00
C LYS A 217 -13.24 0.60 24.70
N GLN A 218 -12.74 -0.58 25.01
CA GLN A 218 -11.33 -0.90 24.78
C GLN A 218 -11.02 -1.02 23.30
N ILE A 219 -11.92 -1.60 22.50
CA ILE A 219 -11.78 -1.68 21.04
C ILE A 219 -11.73 -0.29 20.44
N THR A 220 -12.60 0.63 20.88
CA THR A 220 -12.59 2.01 20.39
C THR A 220 -11.24 2.68 20.65
N ILE A 221 -10.67 2.53 21.84
CA ILE A 221 -9.35 3.07 22.17
C ILE A 221 -8.26 2.54 21.24
N GLU A 222 -8.20 1.22 21.01
CA GLU A 222 -7.16 0.64 20.12
C GLU A 222 -7.39 1.02 18.64
N VAL A 223 -8.64 1.10 18.19
CA VAL A 223 -9.00 1.54 16.82
C VAL A 223 -8.62 3.00 16.60
N GLU A 224 -8.90 3.90 17.54
CA GLU A 224 -8.50 5.31 17.45
C GLU A 224 -6.97 5.47 17.47
N LYS A 225 -6.30 4.72 18.32
CA LYS A 225 -4.84 4.74 18.43
C LYS A 225 -4.17 4.30 17.13
N ILE A 226 -4.62 3.22 16.49
CA ILE A 226 -4.04 2.78 15.23
C ILE A 226 -4.39 3.72 14.09
N ALA A 227 -5.59 4.30 14.08
CA ALA A 227 -5.96 5.31 13.09
C ALA A 227 -5.04 6.54 13.17
N GLN A 228 -4.69 7.02 14.38
CA GLN A 228 -3.73 8.10 14.58
C GLN A 228 -2.32 7.73 14.06
N GLN A 229 -1.90 6.48 14.18
CA GLN A 229 -0.63 6.02 13.61
C GLN A 229 -0.66 6.06 12.07
N ILE A 230 -1.75 5.62 11.47
CA ILE A 230 -1.93 5.65 10.01
C ILE A 230 -1.96 7.09 9.50
N GLN A 231 -2.61 8.01 10.20
CA GLN A 231 -2.72 9.42 9.81
C GLN A 231 -1.36 10.12 9.71
N ARG A 232 -0.30 9.60 10.31
CA ARG A 232 1.06 10.14 10.18
C ARG A 232 1.61 10.02 8.77
N TYR A 233 1.23 8.95 8.04
CA TYR A 233 1.64 8.74 6.66
C TYR A 233 0.49 8.78 5.65
N VAL A 234 -0.78 8.63 6.10
CA VAL A 234 -2.00 8.80 5.30
C VAL A 234 -2.89 9.85 5.96
N PRO A 235 -2.65 11.15 5.79
CA PRO A 235 -3.41 12.20 6.49
C PRO A 235 -4.92 12.19 6.23
N GLY A 236 -5.36 11.63 5.09
CA GLY A 236 -6.77 11.52 4.74
C GLY A 236 -7.51 10.30 5.29
N TYR A 237 -6.84 9.46 6.11
CA TYR A 237 -7.48 8.31 6.76
C TYR A 237 -8.32 8.76 7.96
N ARG A 238 -9.60 8.36 8.01
CA ARG A 238 -10.52 8.76 9.09
C ARG A 238 -11.48 7.64 9.43
N ILE A 239 -11.76 7.46 10.72
CA ILE A 239 -12.87 6.64 11.19
C ILE A 239 -14.16 7.44 10.93
N VAL A 240 -15.13 6.87 10.23
CA VAL A 240 -16.43 7.49 9.95
C VAL A 240 -17.58 6.80 10.67
N VAL A 241 -17.40 5.53 11.04
CA VAL A 241 -18.26 4.81 11.98
C VAL A 241 -17.37 4.20 13.06
N LEU A 242 -17.51 4.66 14.28
CA LEU A 242 -16.82 4.09 15.45
C LEU A 242 -17.27 2.64 15.67
N PRO A 243 -16.49 1.82 16.42
CA PRO A 243 -16.89 0.47 16.75
C PRO A 243 -18.33 0.42 17.26
N THR A 244 -19.19 -0.23 16.49
CA THR A 244 -20.59 -0.50 16.84
C THR A 244 -20.84 -1.98 16.85
N TYR A 245 -21.77 -2.43 17.68
CA TYR A 245 -22.08 -3.85 17.85
C TYR A 245 -23.57 -4.09 17.77
N ASP A 246 -23.96 -4.98 16.88
CA ASP A 246 -25.32 -5.43 16.72
C ASP A 246 -25.34 -6.89 16.20
N ASN A 247 -26.25 -7.71 16.72
CA ASN A 247 -26.47 -9.08 16.26
C ASN A 247 -25.16 -9.91 16.13
N HIS A 248 -24.33 -9.96 17.16
CA HIS A 248 -23.04 -10.66 17.23
C HIS A 248 -21.98 -10.12 16.25
N ARG A 249 -22.22 -8.96 15.63
CA ARG A 249 -21.29 -8.34 14.67
C ARG A 249 -20.76 -7.02 15.20
N LEU A 250 -19.46 -6.95 15.29
CA LEU A 250 -18.72 -5.70 15.48
C LEU A 250 -18.44 -5.08 14.12
N LEU A 251 -18.68 -3.79 13.97
CA LEU A 251 -18.51 -3.07 12.74
C LEU A 251 -17.72 -1.77 12.97
N VAL A 252 -16.74 -1.51 12.08
CA VAL A 252 -15.99 -0.25 12.04
C VAL A 252 -15.88 0.20 10.59
N THR A 253 -16.17 1.47 10.30
CA THR A 253 -15.99 2.00 8.95
C THR A 253 -14.95 3.12 8.92
N VAL A 254 -14.04 3.03 7.98
CA VAL A 254 -13.03 4.05 7.71
C VAL A 254 -13.23 4.66 6.32
N ARG A 255 -12.78 5.90 6.15
CA ARG A 255 -12.74 6.62 4.87
C ARG A 255 -11.31 7.04 4.60
N VAL A 256 -10.93 6.99 3.33
CA VAL A 256 -9.64 7.49 2.85
C VAL A 256 -9.87 8.51 1.74
N GLN A 257 -9.46 9.74 2.00
CA GLN A 257 -9.36 10.79 1.00
C GLN A 257 -7.91 10.96 0.60
N GLY A 258 -7.62 10.97 -0.69
CA GLY A 258 -6.26 11.18 -1.20
C GLY A 258 -5.78 12.62 -0.98
N LEU A 259 -4.47 12.81 -1.00
CA LEU A 259 -3.82 14.12 -0.86
C LEU A 259 -4.13 15.05 -2.04
N GLY A 260 -4.41 14.50 -3.23
CA GLY A 260 -4.64 15.30 -4.43
C GLY A 260 -3.33 15.77 -5.10
N ASP A 261 -2.25 15.01 -4.95
CA ASP A 261 -0.93 15.32 -5.52
C ASP A 261 -0.93 15.17 -7.05
N TYR A 262 -0.91 13.94 -7.52
CA TYR A 262 -1.12 13.59 -8.93
C TYR A 262 -2.52 13.04 -9.16
N LEU A 263 -2.96 12.21 -8.23
CA LEU A 263 -4.27 11.59 -8.27
C LEU A 263 -5.32 12.51 -7.65
N PRO A 264 -6.57 12.49 -8.15
CA PRO A 264 -7.65 13.30 -7.56
C PRO A 264 -7.96 12.82 -6.14
N LYS A 265 -8.43 13.72 -5.28
CA LYS A 265 -8.71 13.44 -3.86
C LYS A 265 -9.62 12.22 -3.63
N PHE A 266 -10.57 11.95 -4.54
CA PHE A 266 -11.42 10.76 -4.45
C PHE A 266 -10.68 9.43 -4.65
N ALA A 267 -9.48 9.45 -5.23
CA ALA A 267 -8.66 8.26 -5.44
C ALA A 267 -7.87 7.84 -4.17
N GLY A 268 -8.51 7.88 -3.00
CA GLY A 268 -7.93 7.51 -1.73
C GLY A 268 -7.37 6.07 -1.70
N ASN A 269 -7.93 5.18 -2.52
CA ASN A 269 -7.41 3.81 -2.68
C ASN A 269 -5.99 3.77 -3.27
N LEU A 270 -5.67 4.61 -4.23
CA LEU A 270 -4.33 4.67 -4.80
C LEU A 270 -3.39 5.46 -3.89
N ASP A 271 -3.90 6.48 -3.22
CA ASP A 271 -3.11 7.30 -2.31
C ASP A 271 -2.65 6.52 -1.06
N ILE A 272 -3.54 5.73 -0.43
CA ILE A 272 -3.19 4.99 0.80
C ILE A 272 -2.06 3.99 0.54
N ILE A 273 -2.10 3.23 -0.56
CA ILE A 273 -1.06 2.23 -0.84
C ILE A 273 0.27 2.91 -1.18
N ASN A 274 0.25 4.05 -1.88
CA ASN A 274 1.44 4.81 -2.18
C ASN A 274 2.05 5.45 -0.93
N CYS A 275 1.24 6.07 -0.08
CA CYS A 275 1.70 6.63 1.19
C CYS A 275 2.31 5.55 2.10
N ALA A 276 1.66 4.38 2.19
CA ALA A 276 2.20 3.25 2.94
C ALA A 276 3.55 2.76 2.37
N ALA A 277 3.68 2.69 1.05
CA ALA A 277 4.93 2.28 0.40
C ALA A 277 6.07 3.31 0.61
N ILE A 278 5.77 4.60 0.58
CA ILE A 278 6.74 5.65 0.92
C ILE A 278 7.19 5.52 2.38
N GLU A 279 6.28 5.26 3.32
CA GLU A 279 6.63 5.05 4.74
C GLU A 279 7.60 3.87 4.90
N VAL A 280 7.36 2.75 4.20
CA VAL A 280 8.29 1.59 4.18
C VAL A 280 9.66 1.99 3.65
N ALA A 281 9.71 2.69 2.50
CA ALA A 281 10.96 3.10 1.88
C ALA A 281 11.76 4.07 2.76
N GLU A 282 11.10 5.07 3.34
CA GLU A 282 11.73 6.03 4.24
C GLU A 282 12.25 5.37 5.52
N HIS A 283 11.48 4.46 6.09
CA HIS A 283 11.91 3.70 7.28
C HIS A 283 13.15 2.86 6.98
N PHE A 284 13.17 2.14 5.86
CA PHE A 284 14.34 1.40 5.40
C PHE A 284 15.53 2.34 5.16
N ALA A 285 15.33 3.49 4.52
CA ALA A 285 16.38 4.46 4.25
C ALA A 285 16.96 5.04 5.53
N LYS A 286 16.13 5.42 6.51
CA LYS A 286 16.57 5.92 7.83
C LYS A 286 17.48 4.89 8.53
N LYS A 287 17.06 3.62 8.59
CA LYS A 287 17.85 2.55 9.22
C LYS A 287 19.21 2.35 8.54
N ASN A 288 19.27 2.38 7.21
CA ASN A 288 20.51 2.18 6.48
C ASN A 288 21.47 3.38 6.58
N LEU A 289 20.93 4.60 6.55
CA LEU A 289 21.73 5.82 6.68
C LEU A 289 22.32 5.99 8.11
N MET A 290 21.63 5.47 9.12
CA MET A 290 22.12 5.46 10.50
C MET A 290 23.22 4.41 10.74
N ARG A 291 23.18 3.26 10.05
CA ARG A 291 24.19 2.19 10.16
C ARG A 291 25.51 2.54 9.49
N ASN A 292 25.50 3.48 8.56
CA ASN A 292 26.65 3.91 7.78
C ASN A 292 27.32 5.21 8.32
N LYS A 293 26.89 5.68 9.48
CA LYS A 293 27.51 6.74 10.29
C LYS A 293 28.29 6.13 11.44
#